data_5f3bb8e52d6f50292137fa70b7f75b06
#
_entry.id   5f3bb8e52d6f50292137fa70b7f75b06
#
_cell.length_a   1.000
_cell.length_b   1.000
_cell.length_c   1.000
_cell.angle_alpha   90.00
_cell.angle_beta   90.00
_cell.angle_gamma   90.00
#
_symmetry.space_group_name_H-M   'P 1'
#
loop_
_entity.id
_entity.type
_entity.pdbx_description
1 polymer ?
#
loop_
_entity_poly.entity_id
_entity_poly.type
_entity_poly.pdbx_seq_one_letter_code
_entity_poly.pdbx_strand_id
1 'polypeptide(L)'
;PPMSKPLIAIVGRPNVGKSMLFNKIIGRRLSIVEDTPGVTRDRIYGESDWNGRKFTLVDTGGIEPNTDNQILAFMRQQAQIAIDNATVIVLVTDIKTGMTAADQEVAGMLQRSKKPIVLAVNKMDSTGPADPEFYEFYNLGLGDPIAVSAVHGHGTGDLLDACLQYFPPETDEEEDSDVIQVAIIGKPNVGKSSLTNRILGEQRVIVSDVAGTTRDAIDSYFENATGKYNFIDTAGMRKKSKVDDAIEKYSVLRATMAIERSDVCLIMIDAQDGVTEQDTKVAGLAHEAGKACIIVVNKWDLVEKDGKTMDRMREDIRRDLSYMPYAPIVFISAMTGQRVSRLFELINYVREQASMRITTGMLNSVLADAQTRVQPPTDKGRRLKIYYMTQVGIRPPHFVVFCNDKKLFHFSYRRYLENQIRSVFGLEGTPIIMTVRQKGEEDS
;
A
#
# COMPACT_ATOMS: atom_id res chain seq x y z
N PRO A 1 11.90 5.97 -14.58
CA PRO A 1 11.27 5.00 -13.69
C PRO A 1 9.80 5.31 -13.60
N PRO A 2 8.94 4.31 -13.67
CA PRO A 2 7.54 4.55 -13.43
C PRO A 2 7.44 5.06 -12.03
N MET A 3 6.88 6.20 -11.93
CA MET A 3 6.55 6.70 -10.63
C MET A 3 5.30 5.99 -10.21
N SER A 4 5.39 5.27 -9.09
CA SER A 4 4.21 4.88 -8.35
C SER A 4 3.27 6.09 -8.27
N LYS A 5 1.98 5.88 -8.16
CA LYS A 5 1.01 6.95 -7.95
C LYS A 5 1.55 7.96 -6.95
N PRO A 6 1.37 9.26 -7.18
CA PRO A 6 1.74 10.25 -6.19
C PRO A 6 1.11 9.93 -4.83
N LEU A 7 1.87 10.11 -3.77
CA LEU A 7 1.42 9.84 -2.42
C LEU A 7 1.36 11.14 -1.63
N ILE A 8 0.17 11.47 -1.13
CA ILE A 8 -0.06 12.60 -0.23
C ILE A 8 -0.14 12.07 1.19
N ALA A 9 0.72 12.56 2.08
CA ALA A 9 0.68 12.19 3.49
C ALA A 9 0.10 13.34 4.32
N ILE A 10 -0.87 13.03 5.17
CA ILE A 10 -1.48 13.99 6.09
C ILE A 10 -0.80 13.84 7.45
N VAL A 11 -0.24 14.93 7.95
CA VAL A 11 0.49 15.05 9.22
C VAL A 11 -0.16 16.12 10.09
N GLY A 12 -0.13 15.96 11.37
CA GLY A 12 -0.65 16.99 12.30
C GLY A 12 -0.90 16.44 13.70
N ARG A 13 -1.22 17.35 14.62
CA ARG A 13 -1.55 17.02 16.00
C ARG A 13 -2.79 16.11 16.09
N PRO A 14 -2.95 15.35 17.18
CA PRO A 14 -4.22 14.70 17.48
C PRO A 14 -5.37 15.72 17.50
N ASN A 15 -6.55 15.29 17.08
CA ASN A 15 -7.80 16.06 17.14
C ASN A 15 -7.88 17.31 16.23
N VAL A 16 -6.94 17.49 15.28
CA VAL A 16 -7.06 18.58 14.30
C VAL A 16 -8.02 18.25 13.15
N GLY A 17 -8.54 17.01 13.10
CA GLY A 17 -9.49 16.58 12.09
C GLY A 17 -8.88 15.88 10.89
N LYS A 18 -7.69 15.28 11.02
CA LYS A 18 -7.01 14.55 9.94
C LYS A 18 -7.85 13.42 9.37
N SER A 19 -8.43 12.58 10.23
CA SER A 19 -9.25 11.44 9.82
C SER A 19 -10.50 11.88 9.07
N MET A 20 -11.14 12.95 9.51
CA MET A 20 -12.31 13.49 8.84
C MET A 20 -11.95 14.07 7.48
N LEU A 21 -10.82 14.79 7.39
CA LEU A 21 -10.31 15.31 6.13
C LEU A 21 -9.95 14.18 5.17
N PHE A 22 -9.28 13.15 5.66
CA PHE A 22 -8.97 11.93 4.91
C PHE A 22 -10.25 11.31 4.33
N ASN A 23 -11.25 11.08 5.16
CA ASN A 23 -12.50 10.47 4.72
C ASN A 23 -13.25 11.34 3.70
N LYS A 24 -13.19 12.66 3.82
CA LYS A 24 -13.80 13.57 2.85
C LYS A 24 -13.11 13.50 1.48
N ILE A 25 -11.80 13.43 1.44
CA ILE A 25 -11.03 13.36 0.19
C ILE A 25 -11.18 12.01 -0.49
N ILE A 26 -11.10 10.92 0.28
CA ILE A 26 -11.28 9.56 -0.24
C ILE A 26 -12.73 9.37 -0.72
N GLY A 27 -13.68 9.99 -0.06
CA GLY A 27 -15.08 9.94 -0.44
C GLY A 27 -15.67 8.53 -0.31
N ARG A 28 -16.68 8.25 -1.15
CA ARG A 28 -17.42 6.97 -1.14
C ARG A 28 -16.79 5.90 -2.02
N ARG A 29 -15.56 6.09 -2.50
CA ARG A 29 -14.86 5.06 -3.25
C ARG A 29 -14.43 3.96 -2.29
N LEU A 30 -15.33 3.02 -2.15
CA LEU A 30 -15.05 1.75 -1.53
C LEU A 30 -14.03 1.06 -2.43
N SER A 31 -12.79 0.97 -2.00
CA SER A 31 -11.96 -0.13 -2.47
C SER A 31 -12.75 -1.41 -2.19
N ILE A 32 -12.74 -2.34 -3.11
CA ILE A 32 -13.38 -3.63 -2.95
C ILE A 32 -12.64 -4.33 -1.81
N VAL A 33 -13.19 -4.19 -0.60
CA VAL A 33 -12.62 -4.82 0.58
C VAL A 33 -13.40 -6.08 0.84
N GLU A 34 -12.79 -7.18 0.50
CA GLU A 34 -13.12 -8.44 1.14
C GLU A 34 -12.65 -8.33 2.59
N ASP A 35 -13.46 -8.82 3.53
CA ASP A 35 -13.08 -8.87 4.93
C ASP A 35 -11.84 -9.78 5.07
N THR A 36 -10.67 -9.17 5.05
CA THR A 36 -9.42 -9.86 5.27
C THR A 36 -9.17 -9.96 6.76
N PRO A 37 -9.05 -11.19 7.32
CA PRO A 37 -8.80 -11.36 8.73
C PRO A 37 -7.56 -10.59 9.20
N GLY A 38 -7.68 -9.89 10.33
CA GLY A 38 -6.57 -9.13 10.92
C GLY A 38 -6.37 -7.72 10.37
N VAL A 39 -7.07 -7.33 9.30
CA VAL A 39 -7.04 -5.96 8.79
C VAL A 39 -8.20 -5.18 9.41
N THR A 40 -7.87 -4.10 10.11
CA THR A 40 -8.88 -3.23 10.72
C THR A 40 -9.55 -2.38 9.65
N ARG A 41 -10.86 -2.10 9.83
CA ARG A 41 -11.65 -1.22 8.95
C ARG A 41 -11.21 0.24 9.02
N ASP A 42 -10.39 0.61 10.00
CA ASP A 42 -9.83 1.96 10.13
C ASP A 42 -8.69 2.10 9.12
N ARG A 43 -9.05 2.63 7.97
CA ARG A 43 -8.08 2.82 6.89
C ARG A 43 -7.19 4.00 7.20
N ILE A 44 -5.89 3.76 7.14
CA ILE A 44 -4.89 4.82 7.19
C ILE A 44 -4.47 5.26 5.79
N TYR A 45 -4.88 4.54 4.74
CA TYR A 45 -4.62 4.90 3.34
C TYR A 45 -5.83 4.65 2.46
N GLY A 46 -5.88 5.34 1.34
CA GLY A 46 -6.90 5.14 0.33
C GLY A 46 -6.48 5.78 -0.99
N GLU A 47 -7.13 5.34 -2.07
CA GLU A 47 -6.93 5.91 -3.38
C GLU A 47 -8.03 6.92 -3.70
N SER A 48 -7.66 7.99 -4.39
CA SER A 48 -8.59 8.99 -4.87
C SER A 48 -8.09 9.59 -6.18
N ASP A 49 -8.88 10.45 -6.76
CA ASP A 49 -8.50 11.25 -7.93
C ASP A 49 -9.02 12.68 -7.80
N TRP A 50 -8.34 13.58 -8.46
CA TRP A 50 -8.73 14.97 -8.58
C TRP A 50 -8.23 15.53 -9.91
N ASN A 51 -9.11 16.17 -10.67
CA ASN A 51 -8.78 16.73 -11.99
C ASN A 51 -8.09 15.72 -12.92
N GLY A 52 -8.54 14.47 -12.93
CA GLY A 52 -8.00 13.41 -13.77
C GLY A 52 -6.68 12.80 -13.28
N ARG A 53 -6.14 13.26 -12.15
CA ARG A 53 -4.90 12.72 -11.56
C ARG A 53 -5.25 11.79 -10.40
N LYS A 54 -4.75 10.56 -10.49
CA LYS A 54 -4.90 9.55 -9.42
C LYS A 54 -3.78 9.69 -8.40
N PHE A 55 -4.09 9.51 -7.14
CA PHE A 55 -3.12 9.56 -6.06
C PHE A 55 -3.53 8.65 -4.90
N THR A 56 -2.56 8.33 -4.05
CA THR A 56 -2.78 7.65 -2.77
C THR A 56 -2.72 8.68 -1.66
N LEU A 57 -3.64 8.60 -0.71
CA LEU A 57 -3.69 9.46 0.47
C LEU A 57 -3.44 8.61 1.72
N VAL A 58 -2.56 9.09 2.60
CA VAL A 58 -2.23 8.41 3.86
C VAL A 58 -2.49 9.34 5.03
N ASP A 59 -3.26 8.88 6.00
CA ASP A 59 -3.43 9.55 7.29
C ASP A 59 -2.38 9.00 8.27
N THR A 60 -1.36 9.79 8.56
CA THR A 60 -0.27 9.37 9.45
C THR A 60 -0.65 9.36 10.92
N GLY A 61 -1.83 9.92 11.25
CA GLY A 61 -2.30 10.08 12.63
C GLY A 61 -3.22 8.99 13.13
N GLY A 62 -3.34 7.85 12.45
CA GLY A 62 -4.31 6.79 12.74
C GLY A 62 -4.22 6.16 14.13
N ILE A 63 -3.18 6.46 14.90
CA ILE A 63 -3.02 6.01 16.29
C ILE A 63 -2.61 7.21 17.11
N GLU A 64 -3.50 7.66 18.01
CA GLU A 64 -3.26 8.83 18.85
C GLU A 64 -2.56 8.49 20.17
N PRO A 65 -1.62 9.33 20.64
CA PRO A 65 -0.99 9.13 21.95
C PRO A 65 -1.97 9.42 23.07
N ASN A 66 -1.86 8.68 24.16
CA ASN A 66 -2.72 8.81 25.33
C ASN A 66 -2.32 9.96 26.27
N THR A 67 -1.18 10.61 26.04
CA THR A 67 -0.65 11.67 26.91
C THR A 67 -0.08 12.84 26.12
N ASP A 68 -0.28 14.07 26.63
CA ASP A 68 0.20 15.31 26.00
C ASP A 68 1.74 15.35 25.84
N ASN A 69 2.48 14.71 26.73
CA ASN A 69 3.95 14.70 26.68
C ASN A 69 4.53 13.93 25.51
N GLN A 70 3.72 13.10 24.85
CA GLN A 70 4.14 12.29 23.70
C GLN A 70 3.76 12.91 22.37
N ILE A 71 2.96 13.98 22.35
CA ILE A 71 2.41 14.57 21.13
C ILE A 71 3.53 15.00 20.17
N LEU A 72 4.52 15.72 20.67
CA LEU A 72 5.60 16.24 19.83
C LEU A 72 6.47 15.11 19.24
N ALA A 73 6.84 14.12 20.06
CA ALA A 73 7.57 12.96 19.61
C ALA A 73 6.78 12.19 18.55
N PHE A 74 5.48 12.09 18.75
CA PHE A 74 4.56 11.44 17.82
C PHE A 74 4.50 12.17 16.46
N MET A 75 4.33 13.49 16.51
CA MET A 75 4.29 14.32 15.29
C MET A 75 5.62 14.30 14.55
N ARG A 76 6.75 14.30 15.25
CA ARG A 76 8.09 14.17 14.63
C ARG A 76 8.24 12.88 13.85
N GLN A 77 7.76 11.77 14.42
CA GLN A 77 7.83 10.47 13.75
C GLN A 77 6.91 10.40 12.54
N GLN A 78 5.69 10.92 12.65
CA GLN A 78 4.79 11.06 11.51
C GLN A 78 5.45 11.87 10.38
N ALA A 79 6.01 13.02 10.74
CA ALA A 79 6.67 13.90 9.79
C ALA A 79 7.86 13.21 9.11
N GLN A 80 8.67 12.46 9.86
CA GLN A 80 9.82 11.74 9.30
C GLN A 80 9.38 10.66 8.31
N ILE A 81 8.35 9.89 8.64
CA ILE A 81 7.80 8.88 7.74
C ILE A 81 7.25 9.53 6.47
N ALA A 82 6.54 10.64 6.62
CA ALA A 82 6.01 11.39 5.48
C ALA A 82 7.14 11.96 4.60
N ILE A 83 8.17 12.53 5.21
CA ILE A 83 9.37 13.04 4.49
C ILE A 83 10.01 11.92 3.68
N ASP A 84 10.13 10.74 4.26
CA ASP A 84 10.79 9.61 3.63
C ASP A 84 10.00 9.04 2.45
N ASN A 85 8.66 9.12 2.45
CA ASN A 85 7.84 8.35 1.51
C ASN A 85 6.86 9.17 0.67
N ALA A 86 6.48 10.37 1.10
CA ALA A 86 5.43 11.12 0.41
C ALA A 86 5.96 11.94 -0.77
N THR A 87 5.10 12.15 -1.77
CA THR A 87 5.31 13.11 -2.84
C THR A 87 5.03 14.53 -2.36
N VAL A 88 3.92 14.69 -1.62
CA VAL A 88 3.47 15.95 -1.02
C VAL A 88 3.03 15.67 0.41
N ILE A 89 3.37 16.57 1.31
CA ILE A 89 2.96 16.47 2.71
C ILE A 89 1.95 17.58 3.01
N VAL A 90 0.81 17.22 3.58
CA VAL A 90 -0.19 18.17 4.08
C VAL A 90 -0.06 18.24 5.60
N LEU A 91 0.34 19.41 6.09
CA LEU A 91 0.31 19.69 7.54
C LEU A 91 -1.05 20.25 7.89
N VAL A 92 -1.80 19.56 8.72
CA VAL A 92 -3.13 19.99 9.18
C VAL A 92 -3.01 20.64 10.54
N THR A 93 -3.53 21.84 10.65
CA THR A 93 -3.62 22.63 11.86
C THR A 93 -5.09 22.94 12.18
N ASP A 94 -5.36 23.51 13.34
CA ASP A 94 -6.70 23.76 13.84
C ASP A 94 -6.85 25.25 14.22
N ILE A 95 -7.76 25.97 13.55
CA ILE A 95 -8.01 27.38 13.81
C ILE A 95 -8.53 27.62 15.25
N LYS A 96 -9.28 26.67 15.81
CA LYS A 96 -9.89 26.83 17.13
C LYS A 96 -8.87 26.77 18.25
N THR A 97 -7.85 25.92 18.13
CA THR A 97 -6.74 25.85 19.07
C THR A 97 -5.64 26.86 18.75
N GLY A 98 -5.60 27.34 17.52
CA GLY A 98 -4.55 28.22 17.02
C GLY A 98 -3.24 27.48 16.77
N MET A 99 -2.20 28.26 16.47
CA MET A 99 -0.87 27.75 16.18
C MET A 99 -0.16 27.36 17.49
N THR A 100 0.28 26.11 17.61
CA THR A 100 0.96 25.61 18.79
C THR A 100 2.47 25.53 18.61
N ALA A 101 3.22 25.37 19.70
CA ALA A 101 4.65 25.14 19.67
C ALA A 101 5.02 23.85 18.91
N ALA A 102 4.19 22.81 19.05
CA ALA A 102 4.36 21.57 18.30
C ALA A 102 4.19 21.77 16.79
N ASP A 103 3.21 22.55 16.38
CA ASP A 103 3.01 22.92 14.96
C ASP A 103 4.25 23.63 14.40
N GLN A 104 4.82 24.57 15.17
CA GLN A 104 6.01 25.33 14.76
C GLN A 104 7.23 24.43 14.60
N GLU A 105 7.44 23.54 15.53
CA GLU A 105 8.60 22.64 15.50
C GLU A 105 8.53 21.64 14.34
N VAL A 106 7.36 21.07 14.11
CA VAL A 106 7.15 20.14 12.97
C VAL A 106 7.20 20.89 11.64
N ALA A 107 6.64 22.09 11.58
CA ALA A 107 6.77 22.94 10.37
C ALA A 107 8.24 23.22 10.03
N GLY A 108 9.07 23.51 11.02
CA GLY A 108 10.52 23.69 10.83
C GLY A 108 11.20 22.43 10.28
N MET A 109 10.84 21.27 10.82
CA MET A 109 11.34 19.97 10.36
C MET A 109 10.94 19.70 8.90
N LEU A 110 9.68 19.95 8.56
CA LEU A 110 9.18 19.77 7.20
C LEU A 110 9.84 20.73 6.21
N GLN A 111 10.03 22.00 6.60
CA GLN A 111 10.69 22.99 5.78
C GLN A 111 12.14 22.59 5.45
N ARG A 112 12.89 22.07 6.43
CA ARG A 112 14.27 21.60 6.23
C ARG A 112 14.36 20.39 5.31
N SER A 113 13.29 19.61 5.19
CA SER A 113 13.27 18.40 4.35
C SER A 113 13.30 18.71 2.86
N LYS A 114 12.94 19.93 2.45
CA LYS A 114 12.76 20.35 1.05
C LYS A 114 11.70 19.58 0.27
N LYS A 115 10.88 18.79 0.95
CA LYS A 115 9.70 18.17 0.34
C LYS A 115 8.62 19.22 0.11
N PRO A 116 7.77 19.07 -0.92
CA PRO A 116 6.61 19.92 -1.08
C PRO A 116 5.67 19.80 0.12
N ILE A 117 5.34 20.93 0.73
CA ILE A 117 4.45 21.00 1.89
C ILE A 117 3.28 21.90 1.55
N VAL A 118 2.08 21.45 1.89
CA VAL A 118 0.86 22.24 1.82
C VAL A 118 0.30 22.38 3.23
N LEU A 119 0.06 23.62 3.65
CA LEU A 119 -0.47 23.90 4.99
C LEU A 119 -1.99 24.03 4.93
N ALA A 120 -2.70 23.19 5.64
CA ALA A 120 -4.16 23.25 5.80
C ALA A 120 -4.50 23.76 7.21
N VAL A 121 -5.39 24.74 7.28
CA VAL A 121 -5.98 25.22 8.53
C VAL A 121 -7.43 24.76 8.56
N ASN A 122 -7.69 23.76 9.39
CA ASN A 122 -8.99 23.09 9.47
C ASN A 122 -9.92 23.77 10.46
N LYS A 123 -11.18 23.37 10.41
CA LYS A 123 -12.28 23.86 11.25
C LYS A 123 -12.66 25.33 10.94
N MET A 124 -12.37 25.77 9.73
CA MET A 124 -12.82 27.05 9.19
C MET A 124 -14.28 26.94 8.75
N ASP A 125 -15.17 26.84 9.72
CA ASP A 125 -16.58 26.47 9.49
C ASP A 125 -17.45 27.66 9.04
N SER A 126 -16.99 28.90 9.20
CA SER A 126 -17.74 30.08 8.82
C SER A 126 -17.44 30.49 7.37
N THR A 127 -18.49 30.91 6.63
CA THR A 127 -18.40 31.38 5.25
C THR A 127 -18.09 32.88 5.15
N GLY A 128 -17.88 33.55 6.29
CA GLY A 128 -17.54 34.97 6.36
C GLY A 128 -16.06 35.25 6.05
N PRO A 129 -15.63 36.52 6.19
CA PRO A 129 -14.23 36.87 6.05
C PRO A 129 -13.36 36.05 6.99
N ALA A 130 -12.15 35.73 6.54
CA ALA A 130 -11.23 34.91 7.31
C ALA A 130 -10.97 35.53 8.69
N ASP A 131 -10.96 34.69 9.72
CA ASP A 131 -10.59 35.07 11.06
C ASP A 131 -9.18 35.66 11.04
N PRO A 132 -8.91 36.78 11.73
CA PRO A 132 -7.56 37.33 11.82
C PRO A 132 -6.52 36.33 12.30
N GLU A 133 -6.91 35.35 13.12
CA GLU A 133 -6.02 34.30 13.60
C GLU A 133 -5.54 33.35 12.47
N PHE A 134 -6.29 33.27 11.39
CA PHE A 134 -5.87 32.50 10.21
C PHE A 134 -4.53 32.98 9.66
N TYR A 135 -4.31 34.29 9.64
CA TYR A 135 -3.09 34.89 9.09
C TYR A 135 -1.85 34.61 9.94
N GLU A 136 -2.01 34.22 11.21
CA GLU A 136 -0.89 33.81 12.05
C GLU A 136 -0.19 32.55 11.53
N PHE A 137 -0.91 31.70 10.79
CA PHE A 137 -0.35 30.48 10.23
C PHE A 137 0.69 30.71 9.13
N TYR A 138 0.76 31.92 8.56
CA TYR A 138 1.87 32.31 7.70
C TYR A 138 3.21 32.25 8.43
N ASN A 139 3.23 32.42 9.74
CA ASN A 139 4.44 32.37 10.56
C ASN A 139 5.08 30.96 10.64
N LEU A 140 4.39 29.92 10.16
CA LEU A 140 4.97 28.58 10.05
C LEU A 140 6.00 28.49 8.91
N GLY A 141 6.03 29.46 8.00
CA GLY A 141 6.99 29.48 6.91
C GLY A 141 6.78 28.42 5.82
N LEU A 142 5.54 27.95 5.68
CA LEU A 142 5.17 26.88 4.72
C LEU A 142 4.39 27.42 3.52
N GLY A 143 4.43 28.72 3.28
CA GLY A 143 3.68 29.37 2.21
C GLY A 143 2.27 29.75 2.63
N ASP A 144 1.39 29.94 1.65
CA ASP A 144 0.02 30.36 1.90
C ASP A 144 -0.80 29.25 2.55
N PRO A 145 -1.35 29.46 3.75
CA PRO A 145 -2.23 28.47 4.37
C PRO A 145 -3.55 28.39 3.61
N ILE A 146 -4.12 27.19 3.58
CA ILE A 146 -5.40 26.93 2.91
C ILE A 146 -6.45 26.65 3.97
N ALA A 147 -7.50 27.46 3.97
CA ALA A 147 -8.64 27.29 4.87
C ALA A 147 -9.48 26.10 4.41
N VAL A 148 -9.72 25.16 5.31
CA VAL A 148 -10.54 23.99 5.05
C VAL A 148 -11.55 23.78 6.19
N SER A 149 -12.68 23.16 5.86
CA SER A 149 -13.61 22.61 6.84
C SER A 149 -13.93 21.17 6.44
N ALA A 150 -13.31 20.21 7.10
CA ALA A 150 -13.55 18.80 6.84
C ALA A 150 -15.00 18.41 7.12
N VAL A 151 -15.62 19.00 8.14
CA VAL A 151 -17.02 18.74 8.50
C VAL A 151 -17.97 19.14 7.36
N HIS A 152 -17.77 20.32 6.78
CA HIS A 152 -18.64 20.87 5.74
C HIS A 152 -18.14 20.63 4.32
N GLY A 153 -16.97 20.03 4.15
CA GLY A 153 -16.36 19.79 2.85
C GLY A 153 -15.84 21.03 2.14
N HIS A 154 -15.66 22.16 2.84
CA HIS A 154 -15.18 23.42 2.26
C HIS A 154 -13.66 23.43 2.15
N GLY A 155 -13.15 23.99 1.06
CA GLY A 155 -11.71 24.18 0.83
C GLY A 155 -10.93 22.94 0.45
N THR A 156 -11.55 21.77 0.41
CA THR A 156 -10.88 20.52 0.04
C THR A 156 -10.40 20.52 -1.42
N GLY A 157 -11.17 21.13 -2.32
CA GLY A 157 -10.77 21.31 -3.72
C GLY A 157 -9.53 22.18 -3.86
N ASP A 158 -9.46 23.31 -3.16
CA ASP A 158 -8.29 24.19 -3.15
C ASP A 158 -7.06 23.50 -2.58
N LEU A 159 -7.26 22.70 -1.54
CA LEU A 159 -6.19 21.89 -0.94
C LEU A 159 -5.62 20.87 -1.95
N LEU A 160 -6.48 20.17 -2.65
CA LEU A 160 -6.07 19.20 -3.68
C LEU A 160 -5.40 19.87 -4.87
N ASP A 161 -5.91 21.02 -5.31
CA ASP A 161 -5.27 21.81 -6.37
C ASP A 161 -3.83 22.21 -5.99
N ALA A 162 -3.63 22.62 -4.74
CA ALA A 162 -2.29 22.94 -4.23
C ALA A 162 -1.36 21.72 -4.19
N CYS A 163 -1.88 20.56 -3.86
CA CYS A 163 -1.11 19.32 -3.87
C CYS A 163 -0.74 18.89 -5.29
N LEU A 164 -1.66 19.00 -6.24
CA LEU A 164 -1.44 18.58 -7.62
C LEU A 164 -0.32 19.31 -8.32
N GLN A 165 -0.05 20.55 -7.95
CA GLN A 165 1.08 21.33 -8.51
C GLN A 165 2.42 20.64 -8.34
N TYR A 166 2.55 19.84 -7.30
CA TYR A 166 3.79 19.15 -6.97
C TYR A 166 3.84 17.72 -7.47
N PHE A 167 2.80 17.26 -8.15
CA PHE A 167 2.80 15.92 -8.73
C PHE A 167 3.73 15.87 -9.92
N PRO A 168 4.48 14.78 -10.08
CA PRO A 168 5.27 14.57 -11.29
C PRO A 168 4.38 14.51 -12.52
N PRO A 169 4.90 14.87 -13.71
CA PRO A 169 4.14 14.72 -14.94
C PRO A 169 3.66 13.29 -15.13
N GLU A 170 2.43 13.10 -15.60
CA GLU A 170 1.97 11.80 -16.05
C GLU A 170 2.83 11.34 -17.23
N THR A 171 3.36 10.13 -17.11
CA THR A 171 4.02 9.47 -18.22
C THR A 171 3.19 8.26 -18.62
N ASP A 172 2.85 8.16 -19.91
CA ASP A 172 2.16 7.01 -20.48
C ASP A 172 3.00 5.71 -20.41
N GLU A 173 4.22 5.81 -19.90
CA GLU A 173 5.21 4.73 -19.81
C GLU A 173 5.20 3.99 -18.45
N GLU A 174 4.28 4.28 -17.54
CA GLU A 174 4.23 3.65 -16.21
C GLU A 174 4.10 2.13 -16.27
N GLU A 175 3.51 1.58 -17.32
CA GLU A 175 3.30 0.15 -17.47
C GLU A 175 4.53 -0.62 -17.95
N ASP A 176 5.53 0.06 -18.55
CA ASP A 176 6.64 -0.56 -19.26
C ASP A 176 7.99 -0.51 -18.55
N SER A 177 8.03 -0.07 -17.29
CA SER A 177 9.29 -0.06 -16.56
C SER A 177 9.75 -1.47 -16.21
N ASP A 178 11.00 -1.74 -16.51
CA ASP A 178 11.70 -2.97 -16.17
C ASP A 178 12.29 -2.95 -14.74
N VAL A 179 12.25 -1.79 -14.04
CA VAL A 179 12.69 -1.69 -12.65
C VAL A 179 11.57 -2.16 -11.73
N ILE A 180 11.85 -3.18 -10.92
CA ILE A 180 10.89 -3.72 -9.98
C ILE A 180 11.04 -3.05 -8.63
N GLN A 181 9.95 -2.48 -8.13
CA GLN A 181 9.88 -1.86 -6.81
C GLN A 181 9.58 -2.94 -5.77
N VAL A 182 10.50 -3.16 -4.84
CA VAL A 182 10.40 -4.25 -3.85
C VAL A 182 10.35 -3.68 -2.45
N ALA A 183 9.34 -4.07 -1.69
CA ALA A 183 9.22 -3.76 -0.27
C ALA A 183 9.50 -5.01 0.56
N ILE A 184 10.36 -4.89 1.57
CA ILE A 184 10.57 -5.92 2.59
C ILE A 184 9.74 -5.52 3.81
N ILE A 185 8.74 -6.33 4.15
CA ILE A 185 7.82 -6.06 5.25
C ILE A 185 7.77 -7.24 6.23
N GLY A 186 7.38 -6.96 7.44
CA GLY A 186 7.26 -7.96 8.49
C GLY A 186 7.23 -7.30 9.87
N LYS A 187 6.93 -8.12 10.88
CA LYS A 187 6.97 -7.68 12.28
C LYS A 187 8.40 -7.33 12.72
N PRO A 188 8.59 -6.63 13.85
CA PRO A 188 9.92 -6.37 14.39
C PRO A 188 10.71 -7.67 14.65
N ASN A 189 12.01 -7.62 14.47
CA ASN A 189 12.97 -8.72 14.74
C ASN A 189 12.84 -9.98 13.87
N VAL A 190 12.06 -9.92 12.80
CA VAL A 190 11.94 -11.03 11.85
C VAL A 190 13.18 -11.21 10.95
N GLY A 191 14.04 -10.17 10.89
CA GLY A 191 15.27 -10.18 10.11
C GLY A 191 15.24 -9.31 8.86
N LYS A 192 14.38 -8.31 8.80
CA LYS A 192 14.31 -7.38 7.66
C LYS A 192 15.63 -6.67 7.42
N SER A 193 16.26 -6.16 8.48
CA SER A 193 17.56 -5.48 8.39
C SER A 193 18.66 -6.43 7.95
N SER A 194 18.66 -7.66 8.46
CA SER A 194 19.66 -8.67 8.08
C SER A 194 19.53 -9.05 6.60
N LEU A 195 18.30 -9.24 6.11
CA LEU A 195 18.06 -9.54 4.70
C LEU A 195 18.45 -8.36 3.81
N THR A 196 18.06 -7.16 4.18
CA THR A 196 18.41 -5.94 3.45
C THR A 196 19.92 -5.76 3.35
N ASN A 197 20.63 -5.90 4.47
CA ASN A 197 22.09 -5.77 4.51
C ASN A 197 22.78 -6.85 3.67
N ARG A 198 22.29 -8.09 3.71
CA ARG A 198 22.83 -9.17 2.88
C ARG A 198 22.66 -8.89 1.40
N ILE A 199 21.45 -8.54 0.98
CA ILE A 199 21.16 -8.23 -0.43
C ILE A 199 22.01 -7.05 -0.89
N LEU A 200 22.02 -5.94 -0.16
CA LEU A 200 22.76 -4.74 -0.55
C LEU A 200 24.29 -4.90 -0.43
N GLY A 201 24.74 -5.75 0.49
CA GLY A 201 26.18 -6.08 0.64
C GLY A 201 26.73 -6.90 -0.51
N GLU A 202 25.91 -7.74 -1.13
CA GLU A 202 26.28 -8.57 -2.28
C GLU A 202 26.07 -7.86 -3.61
N GLN A 203 25.27 -6.79 -3.64
CA GLN A 203 24.94 -6.05 -4.84
C GLN A 203 25.65 -4.72 -4.88
N ARG A 204 25.99 -4.29 -6.10
CA ARG A 204 26.52 -2.95 -6.31
C ARG A 204 25.35 -1.96 -6.38
N VAL A 205 25.13 -1.22 -5.30
CA VAL A 205 24.12 -0.17 -5.25
C VAL A 205 24.55 0.97 -6.17
N ILE A 206 23.71 1.28 -7.15
CA ILE A 206 23.96 2.38 -8.05
C ILE A 206 23.36 3.64 -7.44
N VAL A 207 24.22 4.52 -6.95
CA VAL A 207 23.87 5.92 -6.66
C VAL A 207 23.97 6.64 -8.00
N SER A 208 22.88 6.73 -8.73
CA SER A 208 22.95 7.30 -10.06
C SER A 208 22.20 8.63 -10.13
N ASP A 209 22.95 9.64 -10.56
CA ASP A 209 22.44 10.90 -11.07
C ASP A 209 22.04 10.79 -12.55
N VAL A 210 21.46 9.68 -12.96
CA VAL A 210 20.96 9.56 -14.33
C VAL A 210 19.80 10.56 -14.49
N ALA A 211 19.96 11.49 -15.41
CA ALA A 211 18.96 12.50 -15.72
C ALA A 211 17.61 11.83 -16.02
N GLY A 212 16.56 12.26 -15.30
CA GLY A 212 15.20 11.72 -15.43
C GLY A 212 14.81 10.63 -14.43
N THR A 213 15.72 10.19 -13.53
CA THR A 213 15.38 9.28 -12.45
C THR A 213 15.33 10.03 -11.12
N THR A 214 14.13 10.39 -10.70
CA THR A 214 13.91 10.84 -9.31
C THR A 214 13.89 9.60 -8.43
N ARG A 215 14.96 9.39 -7.66
CA ARG A 215 15.03 8.32 -6.67
C ARG A 215 14.92 8.92 -5.30
N ASP A 216 14.10 8.30 -4.46
CA ASP A 216 14.08 8.65 -3.06
C ASP A 216 15.40 8.24 -2.41
N ALA A 217 16.01 9.14 -1.67
CA ALA A 217 17.31 8.93 -1.04
C ALA A 217 17.31 7.78 -0.02
N ILE A 218 16.14 7.37 0.45
CA ILE A 218 15.96 6.27 1.39
C ILE A 218 15.91 4.90 0.73
N ASP A 219 15.75 4.86 -0.59
CA ASP A 219 15.67 3.61 -1.36
C ASP A 219 17.05 3.17 -1.85
N SER A 220 17.18 1.90 -2.21
CA SER A 220 18.41 1.35 -2.78
C SER A 220 18.14 0.73 -4.14
N TYR A 221 18.73 1.31 -5.16
CA TYR A 221 18.65 0.81 -6.52
C TYR A 221 19.89 0.01 -6.89
N PHE A 222 19.68 -1.11 -7.55
CA PHE A 222 20.78 -1.90 -8.12
C PHE A 222 20.32 -2.71 -9.32
N GLU A 223 21.28 -3.13 -10.10
CA GLU A 223 21.10 -4.02 -11.25
C GLU A 223 22.03 -5.20 -11.08
N ASN A 224 21.53 -6.40 -11.36
CA ASN A 224 22.31 -7.61 -11.39
C ASN A 224 21.96 -8.44 -12.64
N ALA A 225 22.50 -9.65 -12.74
CA ALA A 225 22.24 -10.54 -13.89
C ALA A 225 20.76 -10.90 -14.07
N THR A 226 19.94 -10.81 -13.02
CA THR A 226 18.52 -11.17 -13.06
C THR A 226 17.59 -10.01 -13.41
N GLY A 227 18.03 -8.77 -13.26
CA GLY A 227 17.22 -7.60 -13.56
C GLY A 227 17.57 -6.34 -12.78
N LYS A 228 16.65 -5.40 -12.79
CA LYS A 228 16.79 -4.09 -12.15
C LYS A 228 15.80 -3.97 -11.01
N TYR A 229 16.27 -3.53 -9.84
CA TYR A 229 15.48 -3.51 -8.62
C TYR A 229 15.67 -2.20 -7.88
N ASN A 230 14.57 -1.70 -7.30
CA ASN A 230 14.60 -0.64 -6.31
C ASN A 230 14.00 -1.18 -5.00
N PHE A 231 14.85 -1.34 -3.99
CA PHE A 231 14.40 -1.76 -2.66
C PHE A 231 14.00 -0.54 -1.85
N ILE A 232 12.75 -0.51 -1.45
CA ILE A 232 12.08 0.64 -0.85
C ILE A 232 12.45 0.79 0.62
N ASP A 233 12.71 2.03 1.04
CA ASP A 233 12.92 2.40 2.45
C ASP A 233 14.03 1.62 3.16
N THR A 234 15.09 1.29 2.46
CA THR A 234 16.22 0.53 3.01
C THR A 234 17.02 1.32 4.04
N ALA A 235 17.07 2.64 3.91
CA ALA A 235 17.72 3.50 4.89
C ALA A 235 17.06 3.40 6.27
N GLY A 236 15.74 3.32 6.32
CA GLY A 236 15.00 3.13 7.57
C GLY A 236 15.26 1.77 8.21
N MET A 237 15.46 0.73 7.43
CA MET A 237 15.76 -0.61 7.91
C MET A 237 17.19 -0.78 8.41
N ARG A 238 18.15 -0.02 7.85
CA ARG A 238 19.58 -0.08 8.24
C ARG A 238 19.87 0.59 9.57
N LYS A 239 19.07 1.60 9.94
CA LYS A 239 19.21 2.24 11.25
C LYS A 239 18.66 1.29 12.30
N LYS A 240 19.54 0.71 13.12
CA LYS A 240 19.13 -0.02 14.32
C LYS A 240 18.48 0.98 15.27
N SER A 241 17.17 1.07 15.26
CA SER A 241 16.44 1.81 16.27
C SER A 241 16.52 1.05 17.58
N LYS A 242 16.94 1.72 18.65
CA LYS A 242 16.70 1.23 19.99
C LYS A 242 15.20 1.17 20.18
N VAL A 243 14.69 -0.02 20.47
CA VAL A 243 13.27 -0.34 20.50
C VAL A 243 12.59 0.35 21.67
N ASP A 244 11.76 1.34 21.38
CA ASP A 244 10.68 1.78 22.28
C ASP A 244 9.36 1.24 21.75
N ASP A 245 8.43 0.89 22.65
CA ASP A 245 7.10 0.36 22.32
C ASP A 245 6.29 1.29 21.38
N ALA A 246 6.64 2.57 21.33
CA ALA A 246 6.08 3.52 20.37
C ALA A 246 6.47 3.21 18.92
N ILE A 247 7.57 2.48 18.68
CA ILE A 247 8.10 2.18 17.35
C ILE A 247 7.25 1.12 16.63
N GLU A 248 6.59 0.22 17.37
CA GLU A 248 5.72 -0.80 16.75
C GLU A 248 4.54 -0.19 16.00
N LYS A 249 3.96 0.90 16.51
CA LYS A 249 2.84 1.61 15.89
C LYS A 249 3.25 2.28 14.59
N TYR A 250 4.47 2.80 14.53
CA TYR A 250 5.02 3.44 13.33
C TYR A 250 5.51 2.44 12.31
N SER A 251 5.87 1.22 12.73
CA SER A 251 6.28 0.19 11.78
C SER A 251 5.13 -0.22 10.87
N VAL A 252 3.89 -0.22 11.35
CA VAL A 252 2.69 -0.48 10.53
C VAL A 252 2.48 0.63 9.50
N LEU A 253 2.58 1.88 9.91
CA LEU A 253 2.46 3.02 9.00
C LEU A 253 3.56 3.00 7.95
N ARG A 254 4.80 2.78 8.36
CA ARG A 254 5.95 2.70 7.46
C ARG A 254 5.82 1.54 6.48
N ALA A 255 5.37 0.38 6.97
CA ALA A 255 5.07 -0.78 6.12
C ALA A 255 3.99 -0.45 5.11
N THR A 256 2.91 0.22 5.52
CA THR A 256 1.82 0.62 4.63
C THR A 256 2.32 1.52 3.51
N MET A 257 3.15 2.51 3.81
CA MET A 257 3.71 3.41 2.81
C MET A 257 4.67 2.70 1.86
N ALA A 258 5.49 1.80 2.37
CA ALA A 258 6.37 0.98 1.53
C ALA A 258 5.57 0.05 0.61
N ILE A 259 4.52 -0.57 1.11
CA ILE A 259 3.61 -1.41 0.34
C ILE A 259 3.01 -0.61 -0.83
N GLU A 260 2.52 0.58 -0.58
CA GLU A 260 1.91 1.42 -1.61
C GLU A 260 2.89 1.77 -2.74
N ARG A 261 4.16 1.96 -2.43
CA ARG A 261 5.20 2.28 -3.39
C ARG A 261 5.75 1.08 -4.13
N SER A 262 5.42 -0.14 -3.71
CA SER A 262 5.99 -1.37 -4.24
C SER A 262 5.20 -1.97 -5.39
N ASP A 263 5.86 -2.83 -6.17
CA ASP A 263 5.26 -3.79 -7.09
C ASP A 263 5.15 -5.17 -6.44
N VAL A 264 6.16 -5.54 -5.66
CA VAL A 264 6.30 -6.85 -5.00
C VAL A 264 6.63 -6.64 -3.53
N CYS A 265 5.88 -7.32 -2.67
CA CYS A 265 6.13 -7.35 -1.23
C CYS A 265 6.75 -8.68 -0.82
N LEU A 266 7.89 -8.61 -0.15
CA LEU A 266 8.49 -9.75 0.54
C LEU A 266 7.98 -9.73 1.98
N ILE A 267 7.06 -10.65 2.31
CA ILE A 267 6.45 -10.75 3.63
C ILE A 267 7.28 -11.72 4.47
N MET A 268 8.03 -11.17 5.43
CA MET A 268 8.94 -11.97 6.23
C MET A 268 8.27 -12.54 7.47
N ILE A 269 8.52 -13.81 7.71
CA ILE A 269 8.03 -14.57 8.86
C ILE A 269 9.25 -15.21 9.55
N ASP A 270 9.27 -15.21 10.87
CA ASP A 270 10.28 -15.91 11.67
C ASP A 270 9.92 -17.39 11.77
N ALA A 271 10.82 -18.25 11.28
CA ALA A 271 10.59 -19.70 11.28
C ALA A 271 10.45 -20.28 12.70
N GLN A 272 11.06 -19.66 13.69
CA GLN A 272 10.99 -20.11 15.08
C GLN A 272 9.62 -19.80 15.72
N ASP A 273 9.04 -18.65 15.38
CA ASP A 273 7.75 -18.19 15.95
C ASP A 273 6.55 -18.75 15.19
N GLY A 274 6.73 -19.10 13.91
CA GLY A 274 5.61 -19.37 13.01
C GLY A 274 4.80 -18.11 12.70
N VAL A 275 3.59 -18.27 12.19
CA VAL A 275 2.70 -17.16 11.87
C VAL A 275 2.04 -16.65 13.15
N THR A 276 2.24 -15.35 13.42
CA THR A 276 1.62 -14.65 14.54
C THR A 276 0.47 -13.77 14.06
N GLU A 277 -0.31 -13.26 14.99
CA GLU A 277 -1.38 -12.29 14.68
C GLU A 277 -0.85 -11.05 13.98
N GLN A 278 0.32 -10.56 14.39
CA GLN A 278 0.97 -9.42 13.77
C GLN A 278 1.39 -9.70 12.31
N ASP A 279 1.88 -10.92 12.04
CA ASP A 279 2.18 -11.35 10.67
C ASP A 279 0.94 -11.34 9.80
N THR A 280 -0.19 -11.79 10.33
CA THR A 280 -1.48 -11.80 9.62
C THR A 280 -1.92 -10.39 9.25
N LYS A 281 -1.73 -9.41 10.15
CA LYS A 281 -2.05 -8.01 9.87
C LYS A 281 -1.18 -7.42 8.76
N VAL A 282 0.13 -7.64 8.83
CA VAL A 282 1.09 -7.13 7.84
C VAL A 282 0.83 -7.74 6.46
N ALA A 283 0.65 -9.05 6.40
CA ALA A 283 0.33 -9.75 5.16
C ALA A 283 -1.00 -9.27 4.56
N GLY A 284 -1.99 -9.04 5.42
CA GLY A 284 -3.30 -8.52 5.02
C GLY A 284 -3.21 -7.14 4.37
N LEU A 285 -2.34 -6.26 4.85
CA LEU A 285 -2.12 -4.95 4.24
C LEU A 285 -1.62 -5.07 2.80
N ALA A 286 -0.66 -5.95 2.54
CA ALA A 286 -0.12 -6.18 1.20
C ALA A 286 -1.17 -6.80 0.27
N HIS A 287 -1.94 -7.76 0.78
CA HIS A 287 -3.02 -8.39 0.03
C HIS A 287 -4.09 -7.38 -0.39
N GLU A 288 -4.56 -6.55 0.55
CA GLU A 288 -5.58 -5.54 0.26
C GLU A 288 -5.09 -4.44 -0.67
N ALA A 289 -3.80 -4.12 -0.62
CA ALA A 289 -3.19 -3.17 -1.56
C ALA A 289 -3.06 -3.72 -2.98
N GLY A 290 -3.39 -4.99 -3.19
CA GLY A 290 -3.34 -5.62 -4.52
C GLY A 290 -1.92 -5.91 -5.01
N LYS A 291 -0.95 -5.99 -4.12
CA LYS A 291 0.45 -6.19 -4.49
C LYS A 291 0.78 -7.66 -4.68
N ALA A 292 1.71 -7.95 -5.59
CA ALA A 292 2.31 -9.27 -5.68
C ALA A 292 3.09 -9.57 -4.40
N CYS A 293 2.97 -10.79 -3.89
CA CYS A 293 3.48 -11.17 -2.58
C CYS A 293 4.28 -12.46 -2.64
N ILE A 294 5.37 -12.50 -1.88
CA ILE A 294 6.16 -13.69 -1.61
C ILE A 294 6.27 -13.81 -0.09
N ILE A 295 5.95 -14.98 0.45
CA ILE A 295 6.12 -15.28 1.87
C ILE A 295 7.54 -15.79 2.07
N VAL A 296 8.33 -15.06 2.85
CA VAL A 296 9.74 -15.35 3.09
C VAL A 296 9.90 -15.81 4.53
N VAL A 297 10.12 -17.10 4.72
CA VAL A 297 10.33 -17.70 6.03
C VAL A 297 11.82 -17.65 6.34
N ASN A 298 12.18 -16.74 7.23
CA ASN A 298 13.57 -16.47 7.62
C ASN A 298 13.98 -17.22 8.87
N LYS A 299 15.28 -17.24 9.15
CA LYS A 299 15.91 -17.94 10.27
C LYS A 299 15.76 -19.47 10.18
N TRP A 300 15.70 -19.95 8.95
CA TRP A 300 15.57 -21.39 8.70
C TRP A 300 16.74 -22.20 9.25
N ASP A 301 17.91 -21.62 9.35
CA ASP A 301 19.11 -22.20 9.96
C ASP A 301 18.97 -22.50 11.45
N LEU A 302 18.08 -21.78 12.16
CA LEU A 302 17.86 -21.93 13.59
C LEU A 302 16.80 -22.97 13.96
N VAL A 303 16.11 -23.53 12.98
CA VAL A 303 15.04 -24.53 13.20
C VAL A 303 15.61 -25.92 13.20
N GLU A 304 15.26 -26.71 14.23
CA GLU A 304 15.50 -28.14 14.22
C GLU A 304 14.63 -28.83 13.18
N LYS A 305 15.26 -29.59 12.29
CA LYS A 305 14.58 -30.14 11.12
C LYS A 305 14.58 -31.67 11.13
N ASP A 306 13.41 -32.25 10.87
CA ASP A 306 13.28 -33.61 10.37
C ASP A 306 12.84 -33.55 8.88
N GLY A 307 12.60 -34.69 8.25
CA GLY A 307 12.24 -34.76 6.84
C GLY A 307 10.89 -34.12 6.48
N LYS A 308 10.07 -33.73 7.47
CA LYS A 308 8.71 -33.18 7.27
C LYS A 308 8.52 -31.78 7.84
N THR A 309 9.56 -31.20 8.42
CA THR A 309 9.45 -29.87 9.08
C THR A 309 9.00 -28.80 8.11
N MET A 310 9.59 -28.74 6.92
CA MET A 310 9.26 -27.77 5.90
C MET A 310 7.81 -27.90 5.43
N ASP A 311 7.35 -29.11 5.18
CA ASP A 311 5.98 -29.37 4.72
C ASP A 311 4.95 -28.99 5.78
N ARG A 312 5.20 -29.33 7.05
CA ARG A 312 4.33 -28.93 8.16
C ARG A 312 4.23 -27.42 8.28
N MET A 313 5.35 -26.71 8.16
CA MET A 313 5.38 -25.26 8.23
C MET A 313 4.63 -24.62 7.05
N ARG A 314 4.75 -25.17 5.85
CA ARG A 314 3.94 -24.74 4.70
C ARG A 314 2.45 -24.88 4.98
N GLU A 315 2.03 -26.01 5.51
CA GLU A 315 0.61 -26.24 5.84
C GLU A 315 0.11 -25.26 6.88
N ASP A 316 0.90 -24.99 7.92
CA ASP A 316 0.56 -24.02 8.95
C ASP A 316 0.42 -22.61 8.38
N ILE A 317 1.34 -22.18 7.51
CA ILE A 317 1.29 -20.87 6.83
C ILE A 317 0.07 -20.78 5.93
N ARG A 318 -0.22 -21.82 5.13
CA ARG A 318 -1.39 -21.84 4.26
C ARG A 318 -2.70 -21.75 5.02
N ARG A 319 -2.78 -22.37 6.18
CA ARG A 319 -3.94 -22.30 7.07
C ARG A 319 -4.08 -20.92 7.67
N ASP A 320 -2.99 -20.35 8.22
CA ASP A 320 -3.02 -19.09 8.96
C ASP A 320 -3.12 -17.87 8.05
N LEU A 321 -2.62 -17.96 6.81
CA LEU A 321 -2.73 -16.95 5.76
C LEU A 321 -3.66 -17.42 4.63
N SER A 322 -4.83 -17.92 4.98
CA SER A 322 -5.77 -18.54 4.03
C SER A 322 -6.29 -17.61 2.96
N TYR A 323 -6.26 -16.29 3.19
CA TYR A 323 -6.71 -15.28 2.23
C TYR A 323 -5.69 -15.00 1.11
N MET A 324 -4.46 -15.50 1.22
CA MET A 324 -3.43 -15.32 0.19
C MET A 324 -2.77 -16.64 -0.23
N PRO A 325 -3.57 -17.63 -0.69
CA PRO A 325 -3.01 -18.92 -1.12
C PRO A 325 -2.16 -18.84 -2.37
N TYR A 326 -2.23 -17.72 -3.11
CA TYR A 326 -1.50 -17.47 -4.33
C TYR A 326 -0.02 -17.18 -4.09
N ALA A 327 0.36 -16.74 -2.88
CA ALA A 327 1.72 -16.31 -2.59
C ALA A 327 2.68 -17.50 -2.47
N PRO A 328 3.77 -17.56 -3.24
CA PRO A 328 4.78 -18.59 -3.06
C PRO A 328 5.48 -18.44 -1.71
N ILE A 329 5.91 -19.54 -1.15
CA ILE A 329 6.62 -19.60 0.13
C ILE A 329 8.06 -20.01 -0.13
N VAL A 330 9.02 -19.27 0.39
CA VAL A 330 10.44 -19.58 0.32
C VAL A 330 11.05 -19.58 1.72
N PHE A 331 11.91 -20.56 1.98
CA PHE A 331 12.62 -20.70 3.25
C PHE A 331 14.05 -20.23 3.06
N ILE A 332 14.46 -19.26 3.86
CA ILE A 332 15.80 -18.65 3.75
C ILE A 332 16.48 -18.53 5.10
N SER A 333 17.80 -18.26 5.05
CA SER A 333 18.53 -17.67 6.16
C SER A 333 19.22 -16.40 5.70
N ALA A 334 18.78 -15.26 6.19
CA ALA A 334 19.43 -13.98 5.90
C ALA A 334 20.85 -13.93 6.50
N MET A 335 21.08 -14.60 7.63
CA MET A 335 22.37 -14.66 8.30
C MET A 335 23.40 -15.49 7.54
N THR A 336 23.02 -16.64 7.02
CA THR A 336 23.93 -17.55 6.30
C THR A 336 23.95 -17.29 4.79
N GLY A 337 22.94 -16.62 4.27
CA GLY A 337 22.72 -16.41 2.83
C GLY A 337 22.01 -17.57 2.13
N GLN A 338 21.59 -18.58 2.87
CA GLN A 338 20.92 -19.74 2.29
C GLN A 338 19.66 -19.34 1.53
N ARG A 339 19.58 -19.70 0.27
CA ARG A 339 18.46 -19.49 -0.65
C ARG A 339 18.06 -18.03 -0.89
N VAL A 340 18.86 -17.06 -0.46
CA VAL A 340 18.57 -15.63 -0.68
C VAL A 340 18.58 -15.29 -2.16
N SER A 341 19.46 -15.89 -2.95
CA SER A 341 19.53 -15.67 -4.41
C SER A 341 18.25 -16.07 -5.15
N ARG A 342 17.47 -17.02 -4.62
CA ARG A 342 16.20 -17.45 -5.21
C ARG A 342 15.12 -16.37 -5.16
N LEU A 343 15.26 -15.39 -4.27
CA LEU A 343 14.29 -14.31 -4.14
C LEU A 343 14.20 -13.49 -5.44
N PHE A 344 15.29 -13.26 -6.14
CA PHE A 344 15.27 -12.49 -7.38
C PHE A 344 14.46 -13.17 -8.48
N GLU A 345 14.61 -14.48 -8.63
CA GLU A 345 13.81 -15.25 -9.58
C GLU A 345 12.33 -15.21 -9.26
N LEU A 346 11.99 -15.34 -7.98
CA LEU A 346 10.61 -15.25 -7.51
C LEU A 346 10.03 -13.84 -7.67
N ILE A 347 10.81 -12.80 -7.39
CA ILE A 347 10.39 -11.41 -7.59
C ILE A 347 10.05 -11.18 -9.07
N ASN A 348 10.90 -11.59 -9.97
CA ASN A 348 10.67 -11.47 -11.40
C ASN A 348 9.41 -12.25 -11.83
N TYR A 349 9.28 -13.47 -11.33
CA TYR A 349 8.17 -14.34 -11.66
C TYR A 349 6.81 -13.78 -11.21
N VAL A 350 6.69 -13.38 -9.95
CA VAL A 350 5.40 -12.87 -9.45
C VAL A 350 5.03 -11.52 -10.07
N ARG A 351 6.01 -10.70 -10.38
CA ARG A 351 5.77 -9.44 -11.08
C ARG A 351 5.30 -9.67 -12.51
N GLU A 352 5.86 -10.64 -13.20
CA GLU A 352 5.44 -11.05 -14.53
C GLU A 352 4.01 -11.61 -14.51
N GLN A 353 3.70 -12.47 -13.55
CA GLN A 353 2.36 -13.01 -13.36
C GLN A 353 1.33 -11.91 -13.10
N ALA A 354 1.66 -10.93 -12.26
CA ALA A 354 0.80 -9.79 -11.97
C ALA A 354 0.60 -8.87 -13.18
N SER A 355 1.48 -8.91 -14.15
CA SER A 355 1.46 -8.09 -15.36
C SER A 355 0.84 -8.81 -16.56
N MET A 356 0.37 -10.04 -16.38
CA MET A 356 -0.15 -10.86 -17.48
C MET A 356 -1.42 -10.25 -18.06
N ARG A 357 -1.45 -10.13 -19.39
CA ARG A 357 -2.64 -9.71 -20.13
C ARG A 357 -3.26 -10.92 -20.79
N ILE A 358 -4.51 -11.18 -20.46
CA ILE A 358 -5.29 -12.30 -20.98
C ILE A 358 -6.32 -11.75 -21.97
N THR A 359 -6.36 -12.31 -23.16
CA THR A 359 -7.32 -11.86 -24.17
C THR A 359 -8.76 -12.16 -23.76
N THR A 360 -9.69 -11.34 -24.20
CA THR A 360 -11.12 -11.52 -23.94
C THR A 360 -11.62 -12.88 -24.42
N GLY A 361 -11.15 -13.34 -25.58
CA GLY A 361 -11.49 -14.66 -26.12
C GLY A 361 -11.08 -15.81 -25.20
N MET A 362 -9.86 -15.76 -24.67
CA MET A 362 -9.36 -16.78 -23.74
C MET A 362 -10.12 -16.75 -22.41
N LEU A 363 -10.40 -15.55 -21.87
CA LEU A 363 -11.19 -15.42 -20.64
C LEU A 363 -12.58 -16.00 -20.79
N ASN A 364 -13.27 -15.69 -21.91
CA ASN A 364 -14.62 -16.17 -22.12
C ASN A 364 -14.69 -17.68 -22.40
N SER A 365 -13.64 -18.25 -22.97
CA SER A 365 -13.50 -19.70 -23.09
C SER A 365 -13.42 -20.37 -21.72
N VAL A 366 -12.61 -19.84 -20.82
CA VAL A 366 -12.52 -20.33 -19.41
C VAL A 366 -13.84 -20.13 -18.69
N LEU A 367 -14.50 -18.99 -18.88
CA LEU A 367 -15.79 -18.69 -18.27
C LEU A 367 -16.87 -19.70 -18.71
N ALA A 368 -16.92 -20.01 -19.99
CA ALA A 368 -17.86 -21.00 -20.53
C ALA A 368 -17.65 -22.39 -19.93
N ASP A 369 -16.39 -22.85 -19.89
CA ASP A 369 -16.03 -24.13 -19.29
C ASP A 369 -16.35 -24.17 -17.79
N ALA A 370 -16.08 -23.09 -17.08
CA ALA A 370 -16.38 -22.99 -15.66
C ALA A 370 -17.88 -23.13 -15.38
N GLN A 371 -18.71 -22.45 -16.15
CA GLN A 371 -20.18 -22.53 -16.00
C GLN A 371 -20.73 -23.89 -16.37
N THR A 372 -20.12 -24.59 -17.29
CA THR A 372 -20.48 -25.96 -17.67
C THR A 372 -20.18 -26.95 -16.53
N ARG A 373 -19.05 -26.80 -15.85
CA ARG A 373 -18.64 -27.68 -14.76
C ARG A 373 -19.46 -27.46 -13.49
N VAL A 374 -19.67 -26.20 -13.12
CA VAL A 374 -20.49 -25.81 -11.99
C VAL A 374 -21.42 -24.68 -12.46
N GLN A 375 -22.69 -25.00 -12.54
CA GLN A 375 -23.69 -24.03 -12.99
C GLN A 375 -23.80 -22.86 -11.99
N PRO A 376 -24.03 -21.64 -12.51
CA PRO A 376 -24.29 -20.50 -11.65
C PRO A 376 -25.46 -20.74 -10.70
N PRO A 377 -25.43 -20.18 -9.48
CA PRO A 377 -26.45 -20.42 -8.47
C PRO A 377 -27.80 -19.86 -8.85
N THR A 378 -28.84 -20.47 -8.31
CA THR A 378 -30.21 -20.00 -8.38
C THR A 378 -30.67 -19.52 -7.01
N ASP A 379 -31.25 -18.32 -6.95
CA ASP A 379 -31.82 -17.77 -5.72
C ASP A 379 -33.24 -17.31 -5.99
N LYS A 380 -34.18 -17.80 -5.19
CA LYS A 380 -35.63 -17.46 -5.30
C LYS A 380 -36.21 -17.65 -6.71
N GLY A 381 -35.79 -18.72 -7.38
CA GLY A 381 -36.23 -19.04 -8.73
C GLY A 381 -35.55 -18.25 -9.85
N ARG A 382 -34.64 -17.35 -9.53
CA ARG A 382 -33.85 -16.60 -10.50
C ARG A 382 -32.42 -17.15 -10.57
N ARG A 383 -31.97 -17.43 -11.77
CA ARG A 383 -30.64 -17.94 -12.03
C ARG A 383 -29.70 -16.81 -12.40
N LEU A 384 -28.49 -16.80 -11.81
CA LEU A 384 -27.41 -15.95 -12.24
C LEU A 384 -27.04 -16.28 -13.69
N LYS A 385 -27.04 -15.27 -14.56
CA LYS A 385 -26.55 -15.36 -15.94
C LYS A 385 -25.33 -14.50 -16.06
N ILE A 386 -24.21 -15.10 -16.45
CA ILE A 386 -22.95 -14.41 -16.68
C ILE A 386 -22.75 -14.31 -18.19
N TYR A 387 -22.68 -13.10 -18.70
CA TYR A 387 -22.64 -12.86 -20.15
C TYR A 387 -21.24 -12.92 -20.71
N TYR A 388 -20.31 -12.19 -20.11
CA TYR A 388 -18.90 -12.20 -20.54
C TYR A 388 -18.01 -11.56 -19.49
N MET A 389 -16.70 -11.73 -19.69
CA MET A 389 -15.66 -11.19 -18.83
C MET A 389 -14.58 -10.53 -19.67
N THR A 390 -14.01 -9.44 -19.19
CA THR A 390 -12.88 -8.77 -19.82
C THR A 390 -11.85 -8.34 -18.77
N GLN A 391 -10.59 -8.24 -19.17
CA GLN A 391 -9.54 -7.71 -18.30
C GLN A 391 -9.40 -6.21 -18.54
N VAL A 392 -9.46 -5.42 -17.46
CA VAL A 392 -9.38 -3.97 -17.51
C VAL A 392 -8.12 -3.39 -16.89
N GLY A 393 -7.31 -4.21 -16.24
CA GLY A 393 -6.07 -3.76 -15.61
C GLY A 393 -5.11 -4.88 -15.27
N ILE A 394 -3.88 -4.49 -14.98
CA ILE A 394 -2.79 -5.35 -14.52
C ILE A 394 -2.18 -4.78 -13.25
N ARG A 395 -1.42 -5.59 -12.54
CA ARG A 395 -0.73 -5.26 -11.28
C ARG A 395 -1.63 -4.62 -10.23
N PRO A 396 -2.68 -5.36 -9.72
CA PRO A 396 -3.01 -6.76 -10.00
C PRO A 396 -3.89 -6.94 -11.23
N PRO A 397 -4.02 -8.17 -11.74
CA PRO A 397 -5.01 -8.45 -12.77
C PRO A 397 -6.41 -8.08 -12.29
N HIS A 398 -7.09 -7.26 -13.08
CA HIS A 398 -8.42 -6.79 -12.77
C HIS A 398 -9.37 -7.23 -13.89
N PHE A 399 -10.36 -8.02 -13.53
CA PHE A 399 -11.37 -8.53 -14.44
C PHE A 399 -12.74 -7.90 -14.13
N VAL A 400 -13.48 -7.59 -15.18
CA VAL A 400 -14.87 -7.16 -15.06
C VAL A 400 -15.76 -8.26 -15.62
N VAL A 401 -16.73 -8.68 -14.83
CA VAL A 401 -17.70 -9.73 -15.17
C VAL A 401 -19.07 -9.07 -15.30
N PHE A 402 -19.72 -9.30 -16.43
CA PHE A 402 -21.07 -8.77 -16.69
C PHE A 402 -22.12 -9.85 -16.48
N CYS A 403 -23.12 -9.56 -15.67
CA CYS A 403 -24.18 -10.47 -15.30
C CYS A 403 -25.56 -9.82 -15.38
N ASN A 404 -26.62 -10.63 -15.15
CA ASN A 404 -28.00 -10.14 -15.18
C ASN A 404 -28.40 -9.41 -13.89
N ASP A 405 -27.88 -9.85 -12.72
CA ASP A 405 -28.20 -9.26 -11.43
C ASP A 405 -27.04 -9.48 -10.46
N LYS A 406 -26.41 -8.39 -9.98
CA LYS A 406 -25.31 -8.42 -9.00
C LYS A 406 -25.66 -9.17 -7.73
N LYS A 407 -26.92 -9.10 -7.29
CA LYS A 407 -27.38 -9.74 -6.05
C LYS A 407 -27.33 -11.25 -6.13
N LEU A 408 -27.36 -11.82 -7.32
CA LEU A 408 -27.24 -13.26 -7.54
C LEU A 408 -25.79 -13.73 -7.56
N PHE A 409 -24.83 -12.80 -7.66
CA PHE A 409 -23.42 -13.12 -7.76
C PHE A 409 -22.82 -13.30 -6.36
N HIS A 410 -22.97 -14.49 -5.78
CA HIS A 410 -22.49 -14.80 -4.44
C HIS A 410 -20.97 -14.94 -4.41
N PHE A 411 -20.39 -14.63 -3.27
CA PHE A 411 -18.96 -14.72 -3.01
C PHE A 411 -18.36 -16.09 -3.37
N SER A 412 -19.06 -17.16 -3.06
CA SER A 412 -18.61 -18.52 -3.35
C SER A 412 -18.43 -18.78 -4.85
N TYR A 413 -19.32 -18.23 -5.69
CA TYR A 413 -19.20 -18.39 -7.13
C TYR A 413 -18.09 -17.51 -7.71
N ARG A 414 -17.92 -16.31 -7.19
CA ARG A 414 -16.79 -15.44 -7.53
C ARG A 414 -15.47 -16.15 -7.26
N ARG A 415 -15.34 -16.74 -6.07
CA ARG A 415 -14.16 -17.50 -5.67
C ARG A 415 -13.90 -18.70 -6.58
N TYR A 416 -14.96 -19.40 -6.97
CA TYR A 416 -14.90 -20.49 -7.93
C TYR A 416 -14.35 -20.01 -9.28
N LEU A 417 -14.84 -18.90 -9.81
CA LEU A 417 -14.36 -18.35 -11.08
C LEU A 417 -12.90 -17.92 -10.99
N GLU A 418 -12.51 -17.28 -9.92
CA GLU A 418 -11.10 -16.93 -9.70
C GLU A 418 -10.20 -18.16 -9.71
N ASN A 419 -10.63 -19.22 -9.04
CA ASN A 419 -9.87 -20.48 -9.00
C ASN A 419 -9.78 -21.13 -10.39
N GLN A 420 -10.82 -21.02 -11.22
CA GLN A 420 -10.79 -21.52 -12.60
C GLN A 420 -9.82 -20.71 -13.46
N ILE A 421 -9.79 -19.39 -13.30
CA ILE A 421 -8.83 -18.51 -14.00
C ILE A 421 -7.40 -18.87 -13.58
N ARG A 422 -7.15 -19.06 -12.29
CA ARG A 422 -5.82 -19.46 -11.80
C ARG A 422 -5.40 -20.84 -12.29
N SER A 423 -6.33 -21.77 -12.37
CA SER A 423 -6.08 -23.13 -12.88
C SER A 423 -5.56 -23.12 -14.32
N VAL A 424 -6.02 -22.19 -15.14
CA VAL A 424 -5.64 -22.10 -16.54
C VAL A 424 -4.43 -21.20 -16.76
N PHE A 425 -4.39 -20.02 -16.12
CA PHE A 425 -3.40 -19.00 -16.40
C PHE A 425 -2.30 -18.88 -15.34
N GLY A 426 -2.46 -19.52 -14.20
CA GLY A 426 -1.52 -19.44 -13.07
C GLY A 426 -1.77 -18.24 -12.18
N LEU A 427 -1.28 -17.08 -12.57
CA LEU A 427 -1.36 -15.84 -11.78
C LEU A 427 -0.82 -16.02 -10.36
N GLU A 428 0.23 -16.82 -10.21
CA GLU A 428 0.85 -17.09 -8.93
C GLU A 428 1.53 -15.83 -8.39
N GLY A 429 1.39 -15.62 -7.10
CA GLY A 429 2.02 -14.49 -6.42
C GLY A 429 1.21 -13.21 -6.43
N THR A 430 0.11 -13.14 -7.17
CA THR A 430 -0.71 -11.93 -7.27
C THR A 430 -2.15 -12.16 -6.83
N PRO A 431 -2.76 -11.23 -6.10
CA PRO A 431 -4.21 -11.23 -5.95
C PRO A 431 -4.89 -10.93 -7.28
N ILE A 432 -6.16 -11.28 -7.37
CA ILE A 432 -7.03 -10.96 -8.51
C ILE A 432 -8.15 -10.06 -8.01
N ILE A 433 -8.43 -9.01 -8.76
CA ILE A 433 -9.60 -8.16 -8.54
C ILE A 433 -10.67 -8.55 -9.56
N MET A 434 -11.87 -8.82 -9.09
CA MET A 434 -13.02 -9.12 -9.94
C MET A 434 -14.17 -8.18 -9.60
N THR A 435 -14.51 -7.31 -10.53
CA THR A 435 -15.64 -6.38 -10.41
C THR A 435 -16.84 -6.96 -11.15
N VAL A 436 -17.99 -7.00 -10.49
CA VAL A 436 -19.23 -7.49 -11.08
C VAL A 436 -20.08 -6.30 -11.50
N ARG A 437 -20.54 -6.29 -12.75
CA ARG A 437 -21.43 -5.27 -13.31
C ARG A 437 -22.67 -5.90 -13.90
N GLN A 438 -23.80 -5.19 -13.78
CA GLN A 438 -25.03 -5.58 -14.48
C GLN A 438 -25.00 -5.04 -15.91
N LYS A 439 -25.52 -5.83 -16.85
CA LYS A 439 -25.68 -5.39 -18.22
C LYS A 439 -26.61 -4.16 -18.28
N GLY A 440 -26.11 -3.08 -18.89
CA GLY A 440 -26.85 -1.82 -19.02
C GLY A 440 -26.50 -0.77 -17.97
N GLU A 441 -25.58 -1.04 -17.02
CA GLU A 441 -25.01 0.01 -16.17
C GLU A 441 -24.02 0.83 -16.99
N GLU A 442 -24.24 2.13 -17.09
CA GLU A 442 -23.27 3.04 -17.66
C GLU A 442 -22.09 3.22 -16.69
N ASP A 443 -20.91 3.39 -17.24
CA ASP A 443 -19.71 3.73 -16.48
C ASP A 443 -19.93 5.09 -15.80
N SER A 444 -20.13 5.08 -14.49
CA SER A 444 -20.22 6.30 -13.68
C SER A 444 -18.86 6.68 -13.14
#